data_237291826fbdb44e8550db28fa3c8c90
#
_entry.id   237291826fbdb44e8550db28fa3c8c90
#
_cell.length_a   1.000
_cell.length_b   1.000
_cell.length_c   1.000
_cell.angle_alpha   90.00
_cell.angle_beta   90.00
_cell.angle_gamma   90.00
#
_symmetry.space_group_name_H-M   'P 1'
#
loop_
_entity.id
_entity.type
_entity.pdbx_description
1 polymer ?
#
loop_
_entity_poly.entity_id
_entity_poly.type
_entity_poly.pdbx_seq_one_letter_code
_entity_poly.pdbx_strand_id
1 'polypeptide(L)'
;LLFQLRTRTPHELWLVIVDASASTRRHQALSDAKGLLAQLFDDAYRQRARLALLTASGSVPKWQVQGLKASSGLRVWLDALGAGGGTPLLAALEQAGQWLTVRRKRFPAEQQRLLVVTDGRLKQWSGLPALRCPGLLIDIERGPIRLGRAKDLATELDAQYQHIDELISL
;
A
#
# COMPACT_ATOMS: atom_id res chain seq x y z
N LEU A 1 17.29 -32.58 -25.46
CA LEU A 1 17.34 -31.89 -24.35
C LEU A 1 16.36 -30.86 -24.12
N LEU A 2 15.89 -31.11 -23.28
CA LEU A 2 14.73 -30.67 -22.74
C LEU A 2 14.80 -29.63 -21.65
N PHE A 3 15.72 -28.77 -21.80
CA PHE A 3 15.60 -27.51 -21.11
C PHE A 3 14.65 -26.67 -21.92
N GLN A 4 13.41 -26.89 -21.68
CA GLN A 4 12.45 -25.85 -21.90
C GLN A 4 12.93 -24.64 -21.13
N LEU A 5 13.34 -23.65 -21.85
CA LEU A 5 13.29 -22.28 -21.40
C LEU A 5 11.84 -22.03 -21.01
N ARG A 6 11.47 -22.46 -19.82
CA ARG A 6 10.28 -21.93 -19.20
C ARG A 6 10.58 -20.47 -19.01
N THR A 7 9.98 -19.66 -19.84
CA THR A 7 9.80 -18.26 -19.56
C THR A 7 9.14 -18.18 -18.21
N ARG A 8 9.95 -18.03 -17.16
CA ARG A 8 9.43 -17.73 -15.85
C ARG A 8 8.74 -16.39 -15.99
N THR A 9 7.41 -16.39 -15.84
CA THR A 9 6.66 -15.16 -15.65
C THR A 9 7.38 -14.38 -14.57
N PRO A 10 7.79 -13.13 -14.82
CA PRO A 10 8.47 -12.33 -13.80
C PRO A 10 7.59 -12.30 -12.56
N HIS A 11 8.21 -12.49 -11.40
CA HIS A 11 7.50 -12.37 -10.14
C HIS A 11 6.99 -10.95 -9.98
N GLU A 12 5.80 -10.80 -9.47
CA GLU A 12 5.27 -9.50 -9.05
C GLU A 12 5.66 -9.22 -7.59
N LEU A 13 5.96 -7.98 -7.33
CA LEU A 13 6.12 -7.45 -5.97
C LEU A 13 5.01 -6.41 -5.74
N TRP A 14 4.22 -6.62 -4.72
CA TRP A 14 3.20 -5.67 -4.29
C TRP A 14 3.70 -4.98 -3.01
N LEU A 15 3.97 -3.69 -3.12
CA LEU A 15 4.27 -2.85 -1.97
C LEU A 15 2.99 -2.18 -1.50
N VAL A 16 2.59 -2.45 -0.27
CA VAL A 16 1.39 -1.89 0.33
C VAL A 16 1.78 -0.96 1.46
N ILE A 17 1.33 0.29 1.38
CA ILE A 17 1.46 1.27 2.44
C ILE A 17 0.08 1.49 3.04
N VAL A 18 -0.05 1.22 4.33
CA VAL A 18 -1.31 1.38 5.06
C VAL A 18 -1.18 2.53 6.05
N ASP A 19 -1.97 3.56 5.84
CA ASP A 19 -2.13 4.63 6.80
C ASP A 19 -3.14 4.19 7.86
N ALA A 20 -2.63 3.95 9.05
CA ALA A 20 -3.43 3.58 10.22
C ALA A 20 -3.40 4.69 11.28
N SER A 21 -3.46 5.95 10.86
CA SER A 21 -3.52 7.10 11.74
C SER A 21 -4.85 7.20 12.48
N ALA A 22 -4.91 8.07 13.49
CA ALA A 22 -6.13 8.24 14.29
C ALA A 22 -7.34 8.68 13.44
N SER A 23 -7.12 9.46 12.37
CA SER A 23 -8.18 9.90 11.49
C SER A 23 -8.88 8.75 10.76
N THR A 24 -8.21 7.62 10.55
CA THR A 24 -8.77 6.46 9.83
C THR A 24 -9.81 5.69 10.63
N ARG A 25 -9.95 5.94 11.93
CA ARG A 25 -11.01 5.35 12.76
C ARG A 25 -12.41 5.82 12.39
N ARG A 26 -12.51 7.01 11.80
CA ARG A 26 -13.78 7.66 11.56
C ARG A 26 -14.57 6.91 10.49
N HIS A 27 -15.90 6.80 10.70
CA HIS A 27 -16.84 6.28 9.71
C HIS A 27 -16.48 4.90 9.18
N GLN A 28 -15.91 4.02 10.02
CA GLN A 28 -15.54 2.66 9.67
C GLN A 28 -14.48 2.54 8.56
N ALA A 29 -13.75 3.62 8.28
CA ALA A 29 -12.77 3.64 7.21
C ALA A 29 -11.71 2.55 7.35
N LEU A 30 -11.13 2.39 8.55
CA LEU A 30 -10.13 1.35 8.81
C LEU A 30 -10.72 -0.05 8.70
N SER A 31 -11.95 -0.27 9.18
CA SER A 31 -12.62 -1.58 9.09
C SER A 31 -12.81 -2.02 7.65
N ASP A 32 -13.28 -1.11 6.79
CA ASP A 32 -13.46 -1.40 5.37
C ASP A 32 -12.13 -1.58 4.64
N ALA A 33 -11.13 -0.80 5.01
CA ALA A 33 -9.77 -0.98 4.50
C ALA A 33 -9.20 -2.36 4.85
N LYS A 34 -9.45 -2.85 6.05
CA LYS A 34 -9.04 -4.21 6.46
C LYS A 34 -9.69 -5.29 5.59
N GLY A 35 -10.97 -5.16 5.28
CA GLY A 35 -11.66 -6.08 4.38
C GLY A 35 -11.02 -6.12 2.99
N LEU A 36 -10.72 -4.94 2.44
CA LEU A 36 -10.05 -4.81 1.15
C LEU A 36 -8.65 -5.41 1.17
N LEU A 37 -7.87 -5.12 2.21
CA LEU A 37 -6.52 -5.66 2.37
C LEU A 37 -6.52 -7.18 2.53
N ALA A 38 -7.51 -7.74 3.21
CA ALA A 38 -7.64 -9.20 3.32
C ALA A 38 -7.82 -9.84 1.95
N GLN A 39 -8.64 -9.27 1.08
CA GLN A 39 -8.80 -9.74 -0.29
C GLN A 39 -7.49 -9.59 -1.08
N LEU A 40 -6.81 -8.47 -0.93
CA LEU A 40 -5.54 -8.23 -1.60
C LEU A 40 -4.48 -9.27 -1.21
N PHE A 41 -4.39 -9.61 0.06
CA PHE A 41 -3.44 -10.60 0.56
C PHE A 41 -3.77 -12.00 0.05
N ASP A 42 -5.05 -12.35 -0.03
CA ASP A 42 -5.49 -13.61 -0.62
C ASP A 42 -5.12 -13.69 -2.11
N ASP A 43 -5.29 -12.60 -2.84
CA ASP A 43 -4.93 -12.51 -4.25
C ASP A 43 -3.41 -12.62 -4.45
N ALA A 44 -2.64 -11.92 -3.61
CA ALA A 44 -1.18 -12.01 -3.65
C ALA A 44 -0.70 -13.44 -3.38
N TYR A 45 -1.32 -14.12 -2.42
CA TYR A 45 -1.01 -15.51 -2.11
C TYR A 45 -1.31 -16.43 -3.30
N ARG A 46 -2.48 -16.29 -3.92
CA ARG A 46 -2.88 -17.12 -5.08
C ARG A 46 -1.98 -16.87 -6.29
N GLN A 47 -1.61 -15.63 -6.54
CA GLN A 47 -0.73 -15.25 -7.66
C GLN A 47 0.74 -15.49 -7.35
N ARG A 48 1.07 -15.95 -6.15
CA ARG A 48 2.44 -16.12 -5.67
C ARG A 48 3.27 -14.84 -5.77
N ALA A 49 2.61 -13.70 -5.65
CA ALA A 49 3.27 -12.40 -5.57
C ALA A 49 4.06 -12.28 -4.28
N ARG A 50 5.15 -11.54 -4.34
CA ARG A 50 5.85 -11.13 -3.13
C ARG A 50 5.18 -9.89 -2.57
N LEU A 51 5.18 -9.77 -1.26
CA LEU A 51 4.53 -8.70 -0.54
C LEU A 51 5.52 -7.93 0.31
N ALA A 52 5.49 -6.61 0.20
CA ALA A 52 6.14 -5.71 1.14
C ALA A 52 5.04 -4.84 1.77
N LEU A 53 5.03 -4.76 3.07
CA LEU A 53 3.99 -4.10 3.83
C LEU A 53 4.59 -3.09 4.79
N LEU A 54 4.22 -1.85 4.63
CA LEU A 54 4.69 -0.72 5.42
C LEU A 54 3.50 -0.02 6.06
N THR A 55 3.49 0.07 7.37
CA THR A 55 2.45 0.81 8.09
C THR A 55 2.92 2.21 8.44
N ALA A 56 2.04 3.18 8.20
CA ALA A 56 2.23 4.56 8.57
C ALA A 56 1.29 4.90 9.73
N SER A 57 1.78 4.71 10.95
CA SER A 57 1.06 5.04 12.18
C SER A 57 2.03 5.48 13.27
N GLY A 58 1.57 6.27 14.21
CA GLY A 58 2.44 6.79 15.27
C GLY A 58 3.43 7.82 14.74
N SER A 59 4.67 7.77 15.20
CA SER A 59 5.72 8.72 14.84
C SER A 59 6.64 8.24 13.71
N VAL A 60 6.73 6.95 13.49
CA VAL A 60 7.67 6.34 12.52
C VAL A 60 6.98 5.22 11.74
N PRO A 61 7.21 5.15 10.42
CA PRO A 61 6.72 4.00 9.63
C PRO A 61 7.36 2.69 10.08
N LYS A 62 6.62 1.61 9.98
CA LYS A 62 7.11 0.27 10.36
C LYS A 62 6.92 -0.72 9.23
N TRP A 63 8.01 -1.38 8.84
CA TRP A 63 7.95 -2.52 7.96
C TRP A 63 7.38 -3.74 8.70
N GLN A 64 6.34 -4.34 8.13
CA GLN A 64 5.75 -5.57 8.65
C GLN A 64 6.26 -6.78 7.88
N VAL A 65 6.42 -6.62 6.55
CA VAL A 65 6.92 -7.64 5.65
C VAL A 65 7.77 -6.96 4.57
N GLN A 66 8.87 -7.57 4.16
CA GLN A 66 9.74 -7.02 3.12
C GLN A 66 10.04 -8.07 2.05
N GLY A 67 9.21 -8.09 1.01
CA GLY A 67 9.45 -8.91 -0.16
C GLY A 67 9.37 -10.42 0.07
N LEU A 68 8.61 -10.83 1.08
CA LEU A 68 8.34 -12.22 1.36
C LEU A 68 7.09 -12.71 0.62
N LYS A 69 6.95 -14.01 0.51
CA LYS A 69 5.70 -14.57 0.01
C LYS A 69 4.55 -14.22 0.95
N ALA A 70 3.41 -13.88 0.38
CA ALA A 70 2.22 -13.67 1.17
C ALA A 70 1.86 -14.95 1.95
N SER A 71 1.40 -14.79 3.17
CA SER A 71 1.05 -15.92 4.04
C SER A 71 -0.22 -15.65 4.81
N SER A 72 -0.82 -16.71 5.36
CA SER A 72 -2.00 -16.62 6.21
C SER A 72 -1.74 -15.83 7.50
N GLY A 73 -0.50 -15.74 7.96
CA GLY A 73 -0.13 -14.92 9.13
C GLY A 73 -0.43 -13.43 8.97
N LEU A 74 -0.52 -12.94 7.73
CA LEU A 74 -0.89 -11.56 7.45
C LEU A 74 -2.32 -11.23 7.89
N ARG A 75 -3.22 -12.19 7.89
CA ARG A 75 -4.58 -11.97 8.39
C ARG A 75 -4.60 -11.68 9.88
N VAL A 76 -3.83 -12.44 10.66
CA VAL A 76 -3.71 -12.21 12.11
C VAL A 76 -3.17 -10.82 12.40
N TRP A 77 -2.12 -10.41 11.66
CA TRP A 77 -1.59 -9.06 11.78
C TRP A 77 -2.63 -8.00 11.41
N LEU A 78 -3.36 -8.23 10.31
CA LEU A 78 -4.39 -7.29 9.85
C LEU A 78 -5.51 -7.11 10.87
N ASP A 79 -5.96 -8.21 11.48
CA ASP A 79 -7.00 -8.17 12.51
C ASP A 79 -6.54 -7.41 13.76
N ALA A 80 -5.24 -7.48 14.07
CA ALA A 80 -4.66 -6.77 15.19
C ALA A 80 -4.34 -5.30 14.90
N LEU A 81 -4.43 -4.86 13.64
CA LEU A 81 -4.10 -3.49 13.25
C LEU A 81 -5.10 -2.50 13.87
N GLY A 82 -4.60 -1.61 14.70
CA GLY A 82 -5.35 -0.52 15.30
C GLY A 82 -4.96 0.83 14.72
N ALA A 83 -5.90 1.78 14.70
CA ALA A 83 -5.60 3.14 14.34
C ALA A 83 -5.13 3.95 15.55
N GLY A 84 -4.13 4.79 15.37
CA GLY A 84 -3.64 5.67 16.43
C GLY A 84 -2.41 6.47 16.02
N GLY A 85 -2.14 7.53 16.76
CA GLY A 85 -0.97 8.37 16.58
C GLY A 85 -1.05 9.31 15.39
N GLY A 86 0.11 9.81 14.98
CA GLY A 86 0.26 10.70 13.83
C GLY A 86 0.26 9.95 12.50
N THR A 87 0.49 10.70 11.43
CA THR A 87 0.51 10.13 10.07
C THR A 87 1.90 10.29 9.46
N PRO A 88 2.82 9.34 9.67
CA PRO A 88 4.14 9.39 9.03
C PRO A 88 4.09 8.90 7.57
N LEU A 89 3.04 9.24 6.83
CA LEU A 89 2.84 8.76 5.46
C LEU A 89 3.93 9.26 4.50
N LEU A 90 4.34 10.52 4.64
CA LEU A 90 5.41 11.06 3.79
C LEU A 90 6.73 10.32 4.03
N ALA A 91 7.06 10.05 5.30
CA ALA A 91 8.22 9.26 5.64
C ALA A 91 8.11 7.81 5.12
N ALA A 92 6.91 7.24 5.15
CA ALA A 92 6.65 5.92 4.59
C ALA A 92 6.85 5.89 3.07
N LEU A 93 6.36 6.90 2.37
CA LEU A 93 6.57 7.03 0.92
C LEU A 93 8.04 7.17 0.57
N GLU A 94 8.79 7.94 1.35
CA GLU A 94 10.21 8.12 1.17
C GLU A 94 10.97 6.81 1.39
N GLN A 95 10.70 6.10 2.47
CA GLN A 95 11.29 4.78 2.74
C GLN A 95 10.92 3.77 1.65
N ALA A 96 9.68 3.77 1.19
CA ALA A 96 9.23 2.91 0.11
C ALA A 96 10.00 3.17 -1.19
N GLY A 97 10.19 4.43 -1.54
CA GLY A 97 10.94 4.82 -2.73
C GLY A 97 12.40 4.34 -2.69
N GLN A 98 13.06 4.51 -1.55
CA GLN A 98 14.43 4.03 -1.34
C GLN A 98 14.50 2.51 -1.43
N TRP A 99 13.60 1.81 -0.76
CA TRP A 99 13.57 0.36 -0.75
C TRP A 99 13.29 -0.22 -2.15
N LEU A 100 12.33 0.35 -2.88
CA LEU A 100 12.02 -0.06 -4.25
C LEU A 100 13.19 0.14 -5.20
N THR A 101 13.94 1.23 -5.05
CA THR A 101 15.13 1.51 -5.85
C THR A 101 16.21 0.45 -5.65
N VAL A 102 16.51 0.11 -4.40
CA VAL A 102 17.47 -0.93 -4.05
C VAL A 102 17.00 -2.29 -4.57
N ARG A 103 15.73 -2.60 -4.37
CA ARG A 103 15.15 -3.87 -4.80
C ARG A 103 15.18 -4.02 -6.32
N ARG A 104 14.92 -2.96 -7.05
CA ARG A 104 14.94 -2.98 -8.53
C ARG A 104 16.32 -3.32 -9.08
N LYS A 105 17.37 -2.87 -8.41
CA LYS A 105 18.75 -3.22 -8.78
C LYS A 105 19.03 -4.71 -8.53
N ARG A 106 18.49 -5.26 -7.46
CA ARG A 106 18.70 -6.66 -7.08
C ARG A 106 17.84 -7.63 -7.89
N PHE A 107 16.62 -7.24 -8.22
CA PHE A 107 15.66 -8.05 -8.96
C PHE A 107 15.09 -7.27 -10.13
N PRO A 108 15.88 -7.06 -11.21
CA PRO A 108 15.47 -6.16 -12.31
C PRO A 108 14.29 -6.69 -13.13
N ALA A 109 14.04 -8.00 -13.12
CA ALA A 109 12.91 -8.60 -13.83
C ALA A 109 11.61 -8.59 -13.02
N GLU A 110 11.66 -8.25 -11.75
CA GLU A 110 10.49 -8.21 -10.88
C GLU A 110 9.60 -7.01 -11.24
N GLN A 111 8.30 -7.26 -11.38
CA GLN A 111 7.32 -6.21 -11.64
C GLN A 111 6.83 -5.62 -10.32
N GLN A 112 7.16 -4.38 -10.07
CA GLN A 112 6.78 -3.68 -8.85
C GLN A 112 5.43 -2.99 -9.03
N ARG A 113 4.56 -3.11 -8.03
CA ARG A 113 3.28 -2.40 -7.94
C ARG A 113 3.15 -1.79 -6.55
N LEU A 114 2.60 -0.59 -6.50
CA LEU A 114 2.37 0.15 -5.26
C LEU A 114 0.88 0.25 -4.98
N LEU A 115 0.51 0.01 -3.74
CA LEU A 115 -0.82 0.32 -3.22
C LEU A 115 -0.67 1.21 -1.99
N VAL A 116 -1.36 2.33 -1.97
CA VAL A 116 -1.41 3.24 -0.82
C VAL A 116 -2.85 3.32 -0.33
N VAL A 117 -3.08 3.01 0.93
CA VAL A 117 -4.39 3.13 1.57
C VAL A 117 -4.32 4.24 2.61
N THR A 118 -5.03 5.33 2.38
CA THR A 118 -4.97 6.53 3.23
C THR A 118 -6.23 7.37 3.10
N ASP A 119 -6.53 8.18 4.12
CA ASP A 119 -7.54 9.23 4.02
C ASP A 119 -6.97 10.55 3.50
N GLY A 120 -5.67 10.61 3.27
CA GLY A 120 -4.99 11.80 2.75
C GLY A 120 -4.94 12.99 3.70
N ARG A 121 -5.29 12.80 4.96
CA ARG A 121 -5.31 13.89 5.95
C ARG A 121 -3.92 14.23 6.47
N LEU A 122 -3.12 14.80 5.59
CA LEU A 122 -1.79 15.31 5.88
C LEU A 122 -1.83 16.83 5.99
N LYS A 123 -0.97 17.39 6.85
CA LYS A 123 -0.94 18.84 7.02
C LYS A 123 -0.47 19.55 5.75
N GLN A 124 0.69 19.21 5.27
CA GLN A 124 1.25 19.71 4.01
C GLN A 124 2.34 18.76 3.56
N TRP A 125 2.56 18.71 2.26
CA TRP A 125 3.70 17.98 1.69
C TRP A 125 4.35 18.81 0.60
N SER A 126 5.65 18.62 0.42
CA SER A 126 6.40 19.17 -0.68
C SER A 126 7.44 18.12 -1.12
N GLY A 127 7.56 17.94 -2.43
CA GLY A 127 8.59 17.07 -2.97
C GLY A 127 8.43 15.59 -2.64
N LEU A 128 7.40 14.95 -3.18
CA LEU A 128 7.23 13.51 -3.03
C LEU A 128 8.28 12.73 -3.83
N PRO A 129 8.72 11.56 -3.33
CA PRO A 129 9.64 10.74 -4.08
C PRO A 129 8.98 10.16 -5.33
N ALA A 130 9.74 10.05 -6.41
CA ALA A 130 9.31 9.31 -7.59
C ALA A 130 9.44 7.81 -7.33
N LEU A 131 8.32 7.10 -7.25
CA LEU A 131 8.32 5.68 -6.94
C LEU A 131 8.60 4.79 -8.15
N ARG A 132 8.39 5.33 -9.35
CA ARG A 132 8.72 4.72 -10.64
C ARG A 132 8.11 3.32 -10.87
N CYS A 133 6.93 3.09 -10.35
CA CYS A 133 6.17 1.87 -10.60
C CYS A 133 4.68 2.21 -10.68
N PRO A 134 3.89 1.37 -11.35
CA PRO A 134 2.44 1.55 -11.34
C PRO A 134 1.90 1.58 -9.91
N GLY A 135 1.03 2.52 -9.61
CA GLY A 135 0.46 2.68 -8.28
C GLY A 135 -1.03 2.92 -8.30
N LEU A 136 -1.67 2.51 -7.22
CA LEU A 136 -3.06 2.78 -6.93
C LEU A 136 -3.15 3.36 -5.52
N LEU A 137 -3.79 4.52 -5.40
CA LEU A 137 -4.12 5.10 -4.12
C LEU A 137 -5.61 4.89 -3.85
N ILE A 138 -5.91 4.24 -2.74
CA ILE A 138 -7.26 4.02 -2.27
C ILE A 138 -7.54 5.03 -1.16
N ASP A 139 -8.50 5.90 -1.44
CA ASP A 139 -8.95 6.94 -0.52
C ASP A 139 -10.02 6.36 0.39
N ILE A 140 -9.73 6.35 1.69
CA ILE A 140 -10.65 5.88 2.72
C ILE A 140 -11.27 7.04 3.50
N GLU A 141 -11.14 8.28 3.02
CA GLU A 141 -11.75 9.43 3.66
C GLU A 141 -13.27 9.33 3.60
N ARG A 142 -13.89 9.43 4.76
CA ARG A 142 -15.34 9.44 4.92
C ARG A 142 -15.75 10.53 5.88
N GLY A 143 -16.96 10.98 5.73
CA GLY A 143 -17.55 11.99 6.58
C GLY A 143 -18.25 13.08 5.79
N PRO A 144 -18.96 13.99 6.48
CA PRO A 144 -19.69 15.07 5.83
C PRO A 144 -18.76 16.10 5.17
N ILE A 145 -17.52 16.22 5.67
CA ILE A 145 -16.53 17.16 5.14
C ILE A 145 -15.37 16.34 4.60
N ARG A 146 -15.24 16.30 3.27
CA ARG A 146 -14.14 15.65 2.57
C ARG A 146 -13.15 16.71 2.09
N LEU A 147 -11.87 16.53 2.47
CA LEU A 147 -10.81 17.46 2.07
C LEU A 147 -10.28 17.20 0.67
N GLY A 148 -10.44 16.00 0.15
CA GLY A 148 -10.02 15.62 -1.21
C GLY A 148 -8.52 15.57 -1.40
N ARG A 149 -7.74 15.57 -0.35
CA ARG A 149 -6.26 15.60 -0.42
C ARG A 149 -5.66 14.31 -0.92
N ALA A 150 -6.34 13.18 -0.71
CA ALA A 150 -5.87 11.89 -1.22
C ALA A 150 -5.80 11.88 -2.75
N LYS A 151 -6.74 12.54 -3.41
CA LYS A 151 -6.73 12.68 -4.86
C LYS A 151 -5.53 13.49 -5.35
N ASP A 152 -5.21 14.58 -4.67
CA ASP A 152 -4.03 15.40 -4.98
C ASP A 152 -2.74 14.60 -4.77
N LEU A 153 -2.68 13.82 -3.68
CA LEU A 153 -1.56 12.96 -3.38
C LEU A 153 -1.35 11.90 -4.48
N ALA A 154 -2.42 11.29 -4.96
CA ALA A 154 -2.36 10.32 -6.06
C ALA A 154 -1.80 10.95 -7.34
N THR A 155 -2.25 12.16 -7.67
CA THR A 155 -1.76 12.91 -8.82
C THR A 155 -0.25 13.17 -8.72
N GLU A 156 0.22 13.61 -7.57
CA GLU A 156 1.65 13.87 -7.37
C GLU A 156 2.50 12.61 -7.38
N LEU A 157 1.96 11.47 -6.94
CA LEU A 157 2.62 10.18 -7.00
C LEU A 157 2.55 9.51 -8.38
N ASP A 158 1.85 10.10 -9.31
CA ASP A 158 1.53 9.49 -10.61
C ASP A 158 0.83 8.13 -10.44
N ALA A 159 -0.05 8.05 -9.46
CA ALA A 159 -0.82 6.87 -9.14
C ALA A 159 -2.28 7.04 -9.57
N GLN A 160 -2.93 5.93 -9.86
CA GLN A 160 -4.38 5.92 -10.04
C GLN A 160 -5.07 6.20 -8.71
N TYR A 161 -6.22 6.85 -8.77
CA TYR A 161 -7.02 7.18 -7.60
C TYR A 161 -8.35 6.44 -7.64
N GLN A 162 -8.71 5.84 -6.50
CA GLN A 162 -10.06 5.31 -6.30
C GLN A 162 -10.50 5.55 -4.86
N HIS A 163 -11.77 5.88 -4.67
CA HIS A 163 -12.38 5.91 -3.35
C HIS A 163 -12.85 4.51 -2.97
N ILE A 164 -12.72 4.15 -1.70
CA ILE A 164 -13.06 2.80 -1.22
C ILE A 164 -14.52 2.44 -1.46
N ASP A 165 -15.42 3.41 -1.43
CA ASP A 165 -16.85 3.17 -1.68
C ASP A 165 -17.11 2.68 -3.12
N GLU A 166 -16.31 3.10 -4.07
CA GLU A 166 -16.39 2.63 -5.46
C GLU A 166 -15.98 1.16 -5.60
N LEU A 167 -15.07 0.70 -4.75
CA LEU A 167 -14.59 -0.68 -4.75
C LEU A 167 -15.54 -1.63 -4.02
N ILE A 168 -16.25 -1.15 -3.01
CA ILE A 168 -17.19 -1.95 -2.21
C ILE A 168 -18.53 -2.10 -2.94
N SER A 169 -18.88 -1.16 -3.81
CA SER A 169 -20.14 -1.15 -4.58
C SER A 169 -20.18 -2.18 -5.72
N LEU A 170 -19.08 -2.86 -5.96
CA LEU A 170 -18.98 -3.93 -6.94
C LEU A 170 -19.25 -5.27 -6.28
#